data_4f072db77b7ecec008d8e787b9928c3b
#
_entry.id   4f072db77b7ecec008d8e787b9928c3b
#
_cell.length_a   1.000
_cell.length_b   1.000
_cell.length_c   1.000
_cell.angle_alpha   90.00
_cell.angle_beta   90.00
_cell.angle_gamma   90.00
#
_symmetry.space_group_name_H-M   'P 1'
#
loop_
_entity.id
_entity.type
_entity.pdbx_description
1 polymer ?
#
loop_
_entity_poly.entity_id
_entity_poly.type
_entity_poly.pdbx_seq_one_letter_code
_entity_poly.pdbx_strand_id
1 'polypeptide(L)'
;MSVVSSAENTIGWVAPTILEAAGLPEPTMVNGVQQSPMEGASMLYTFEGADAPERHDLQYFEMFGNRGIYHRGWSAVTKHRTPWVMVGGAVPAFDDDIWELYDGRSDYSQAHDLVADRPEMLATLQRLWLIEATKYNVLPIDDRGAERLEPSMAGRPTLIHGTSQQFFPGMGRLSENSVVSIKNKSFSVTAEIDVPGAGAEGVIIAQGGRFGGWAFYAKDGRAKFAYNVLGIREFATAADTAIPAGIHQVRMEFAYDGGGLAKGGDVTLYYDGTAAGAGRVEATQPMVFSADETTDIGYESGTTVTPDYAASTSRFTGRINWVQIDLGDDDNDHLIDPDERLRVAMARQ
;
A
#
# COMPACT_ATOMS: atom_id res chain seq x y z
N MET A 1 17.82 29.96 20.65
CA MET A 1 17.75 28.64 20.08
C MET A 1 16.79 28.76 18.93
N SER A 2 17.27 29.16 17.73
CA SER A 2 16.36 29.20 16.58
C SER A 2 16.02 27.74 16.24
N VAL A 3 14.82 27.39 16.56
CA VAL A 3 14.32 26.11 16.14
C VAL A 3 14.08 26.26 14.66
N VAL A 4 14.85 25.56 13.85
CA VAL A 4 14.45 25.26 12.49
C VAL A 4 12.99 24.88 12.58
N SER A 5 12.12 25.58 11.89
CA SER A 5 10.70 25.44 12.07
C SER A 5 10.34 23.98 11.90
N SER A 6 9.88 23.38 12.95
CA SER A 6 9.67 21.94 13.05
C SER A 6 8.54 21.44 12.15
N ALA A 7 7.69 22.34 11.72
CA ALA A 7 6.58 22.02 10.82
C ALA A 7 7.04 21.68 9.41
N GLU A 8 8.26 22.05 9.04
CA GLU A 8 8.74 21.93 7.67
C GLU A 8 9.69 20.80 7.45
N ASN A 9 10.11 20.11 8.52
CA ASN A 9 10.93 18.92 8.44
C ASN A 9 10.10 17.73 7.97
N THR A 10 9.70 17.77 6.74
CA THR A 10 9.04 16.64 6.11
C THR A 10 10.08 15.55 5.80
N ILE A 11 9.61 14.31 5.75
CA ILE A 11 10.42 13.16 5.34
C ILE A 11 11.18 13.44 4.02
N GLY A 12 10.64 14.30 3.15
CA GLY A 12 11.26 14.73 1.91
C GLY A 12 12.64 15.39 2.07
N TRP A 13 12.99 15.91 3.23
CA TRP A 13 14.32 16.53 3.46
C TRP A 13 15.37 15.54 3.96
N VAL A 14 14.95 14.42 4.51
CA VAL A 14 15.87 13.42 5.08
C VAL A 14 16.75 12.82 4.00
N ALA A 15 16.18 12.39 2.88
CA ALA A 15 16.93 11.76 1.80
C ALA A 15 17.97 12.70 1.16
N PRO A 16 17.64 13.95 0.76
CA PRO A 16 18.64 14.91 0.25
C PRO A 16 19.75 15.19 1.28
N THR A 17 19.41 15.28 2.57
CA THR A 17 20.40 15.51 3.64
C THR A 17 21.37 14.35 3.77
N ILE A 18 20.89 13.12 3.73
CA ILE A 18 21.73 11.91 3.78
C ILE A 18 22.66 11.84 2.56
N LEU A 19 22.11 12.11 1.37
CA LEU A 19 22.90 12.08 0.13
C LEU A 19 24.00 13.14 0.17
N GLU A 20 23.69 14.39 0.55
CA GLU A 20 24.68 15.46 0.67
C GLU A 20 25.74 15.12 1.74
N ALA A 21 25.33 14.63 2.92
CA ALA A 21 26.24 14.24 3.98
C ALA A 21 27.17 13.07 3.57
N ALA A 22 26.68 12.17 2.73
CA ALA A 22 27.45 11.04 2.21
C ALA A 22 28.29 11.41 0.97
N GLY A 23 28.15 12.62 0.42
CA GLY A 23 28.82 13.03 -0.82
C GLY A 23 28.29 12.29 -2.05
N LEU A 24 27.05 11.82 -2.01
CA LEU A 24 26.41 11.09 -3.10
C LEU A 24 25.47 12.00 -3.91
N PRO A 25 25.47 11.90 -5.25
CA PRO A 25 24.52 12.63 -6.07
C PRO A 25 23.10 12.06 -5.91
N GLU A 26 22.11 12.89 -6.20
CA GLU A 26 20.73 12.44 -6.34
C GLU A 26 20.61 11.40 -7.48
N PRO A 27 19.99 10.23 -7.22
CA PRO A 27 19.86 9.21 -8.24
C PRO A 27 18.81 9.59 -9.27
N THR A 28 19.19 9.73 -10.53
CA THR A 28 18.28 9.97 -11.66
C THR A 28 17.74 8.67 -12.26
N MET A 29 18.46 7.56 -12.07
CA MET A 29 18.09 6.22 -12.54
C MET A 29 18.39 5.19 -11.45
N VAL A 30 17.43 4.31 -11.16
CA VAL A 30 17.61 3.16 -10.26
C VAL A 30 17.11 1.91 -10.96
N ASN A 31 17.98 0.92 -11.15
CA ASN A 31 17.65 -0.35 -11.82
C ASN A 31 16.97 -0.18 -13.19
N GLY A 32 17.38 0.82 -13.95
CA GLY A 32 16.80 1.12 -15.27
C GLY A 32 15.52 1.95 -15.24
N VAL A 33 15.04 2.33 -14.05
CA VAL A 33 13.84 3.17 -13.89
C VAL A 33 14.25 4.60 -13.59
N GLN A 34 13.72 5.55 -14.39
CA GLN A 34 13.91 6.97 -14.13
C GLN A 34 13.21 7.39 -12.84
N GLN A 35 13.92 8.09 -11.99
CA GLN A 35 13.39 8.60 -10.72
C GLN A 35 12.78 9.99 -10.89
N SER A 36 11.72 10.28 -10.13
CA SER A 36 11.25 11.65 -9.97
C SER A 36 12.27 12.47 -9.18
N PRO A 37 12.48 13.75 -9.52
CA PRO A 37 13.36 14.62 -8.74
C PRO A 37 12.94 14.70 -7.28
N MET A 38 13.91 14.82 -6.37
CA MET A 38 13.62 15.07 -4.97
C MET A 38 13.21 16.53 -4.80
N GLU A 39 12.01 16.77 -4.29
CA GLU A 39 11.47 18.13 -4.08
C GLU A 39 11.98 18.78 -2.78
N GLY A 40 12.53 17.98 -1.86
CA GLY A 40 13.07 18.45 -0.60
C GLY A 40 14.46 19.05 -0.75
N ALA A 41 14.82 19.93 0.16
CA ALA A 41 16.15 20.52 0.28
C ALA A 41 16.94 19.87 1.42
N SER A 42 18.27 19.66 1.22
CA SER A 42 19.13 19.18 2.30
C SER A 42 19.18 20.19 3.44
N MET A 43 19.10 19.70 4.68
CA MET A 43 19.25 20.49 5.92
C MET A 43 20.69 20.58 6.42
N LEU A 44 21.66 20.00 5.71
CA LEU A 44 23.04 19.93 6.19
C LEU A 44 23.61 21.32 6.51
N TYR A 45 23.22 22.35 5.76
CA TYR A 45 23.63 23.74 5.96
C TYR A 45 23.21 24.31 7.33
N THR A 46 22.19 23.73 7.99
CA THR A 46 21.73 24.18 9.30
C THR A 46 22.53 23.59 10.46
N PHE A 47 23.35 22.55 10.22
CA PHE A 47 24.07 21.83 11.27
C PHE A 47 25.22 22.66 11.85
N GLU A 48 25.78 23.58 11.07
CA GLU A 48 26.89 24.41 11.46
C GLU A 48 26.49 25.82 11.96
N GLY A 49 25.24 26.22 11.78
CA GLY A 49 24.76 27.54 12.17
C GLY A 49 23.27 27.63 12.37
N ALA A 50 22.88 28.04 13.59
CA ALA A 50 21.47 28.24 13.94
C ALA A 50 20.79 29.38 13.15
N ASP A 51 21.59 30.33 12.64
CA ASP A 51 21.12 31.51 11.89
C ASP A 51 21.33 31.34 10.38
N ALA A 52 21.58 30.10 9.90
CA ALA A 52 21.74 29.86 8.49
C ALA A 52 20.45 30.28 7.71
N PRO A 53 20.59 30.99 6.59
CA PRO A 53 19.43 31.42 5.81
C PRO A 53 18.65 30.24 5.29
N GLU A 54 17.34 30.35 5.35
CA GLU A 54 16.43 29.32 4.86
C GLU A 54 16.60 29.06 3.36
N ARG A 55 16.73 27.78 2.97
CA ARG A 55 16.87 27.36 1.57
C ARG A 55 15.57 26.85 0.96
N HIS A 56 14.58 26.53 1.79
CA HIS A 56 13.25 26.09 1.38
C HIS A 56 12.22 26.98 2.06
N ASP A 57 11.79 28.00 1.35
CA ASP A 57 10.98 29.10 1.91
C ASP A 57 9.48 28.97 1.63
N LEU A 58 9.06 27.91 0.96
CA LEU A 58 7.66 27.62 0.62
C LEU A 58 7.36 26.14 0.78
N GLN A 59 6.39 25.77 1.62
CA GLN A 59 5.92 24.41 1.78
C GLN A 59 4.41 24.37 1.92
N TYR A 60 3.73 23.61 1.06
CA TYR A 60 2.31 23.33 1.21
C TYR A 60 2.07 21.99 1.93
N PHE A 61 0.90 21.88 2.54
CA PHE A 61 0.41 20.68 3.21
C PHE A 61 -1.04 20.42 2.80
N GLU A 62 -1.39 19.16 2.59
CA GLU A 62 -2.77 18.67 2.44
C GLU A 62 -2.89 17.29 3.05
N MET A 63 -3.94 17.05 3.84
CA MET A 63 -4.32 15.74 4.34
C MET A 63 -5.83 15.70 4.62
N PHE A 64 -6.57 14.93 3.81
CA PHE A 64 -8.02 14.75 3.95
C PHE A 64 -8.80 16.07 3.99
N GLY A 65 -8.43 17.02 3.16
CA GLY A 65 -9.04 18.33 3.10
C GLY A 65 -8.45 19.37 4.07
N ASN A 66 -7.69 18.95 5.10
CA ASN A 66 -6.93 19.87 5.93
C ASN A 66 -5.81 20.48 5.08
N ARG A 67 -5.68 21.80 5.11
CA ARG A 67 -4.75 22.55 4.26
C ARG A 67 -3.81 23.40 5.09
N GLY A 68 -2.61 23.54 4.62
CA GLY A 68 -1.63 24.41 5.22
C GLY A 68 -0.62 24.93 4.21
N ILE A 69 -0.07 26.08 4.46
CA ILE A 69 1.02 26.67 3.67
C ILE A 69 1.95 27.42 4.59
N TYR A 70 3.22 27.18 4.43
CA TYR A 70 4.28 27.97 5.02
C TYR A 70 4.97 28.80 3.95
N HIS A 71 5.29 30.03 4.25
CA HIS A 71 6.13 30.88 3.42
C HIS A 71 6.88 31.90 4.26
N ARG A 72 8.22 31.78 4.30
CA ARG A 72 9.14 32.75 4.92
C ARG A 72 8.74 33.18 6.33
N GLY A 73 8.47 32.20 7.21
CA GLY A 73 8.07 32.42 8.59
C GLY A 73 6.58 32.64 8.82
N TRP A 74 5.77 32.77 7.78
CA TRP A 74 4.32 32.85 7.88
C TRP A 74 3.69 31.48 7.64
N SER A 75 2.71 31.12 8.44
CA SER A 75 1.90 29.91 8.27
C SER A 75 0.43 30.25 8.19
N ALA A 76 -0.26 29.75 7.17
CA ALA A 76 -1.71 29.77 7.13
C ALA A 76 -2.23 28.31 7.10
N VAL A 77 -3.17 28.01 7.98
CA VAL A 77 -3.68 26.64 8.15
C VAL A 77 -5.20 26.63 8.25
N THR A 78 -5.82 25.54 7.84
CA THR A 78 -7.24 25.31 8.08
C THR A 78 -7.51 23.85 8.39
N LYS A 79 -8.36 23.64 9.38
CA LYS A 79 -8.87 22.32 9.72
C LYS A 79 -10.18 22.08 8.99
N HIS A 80 -10.21 21.08 8.15
CA HIS A 80 -11.42 20.62 7.48
C HIS A 80 -12.08 19.48 8.27
N ARG A 81 -11.28 18.47 8.64
CA ARG A 81 -11.75 17.32 9.43
C ARG A 81 -10.67 16.81 10.37
N THR A 82 -11.07 15.99 11.32
CA THR A 82 -10.12 15.29 12.19
C THR A 82 -9.50 14.12 11.41
N PRO A 83 -8.19 14.11 11.11
CA PRO A 83 -7.57 13.15 10.16
C PRO A 83 -7.68 11.69 10.58
N TRP A 84 -7.68 11.38 11.87
CA TRP A 84 -7.78 10.02 12.39
C TRP A 84 -9.23 9.47 12.47
N VAL A 85 -10.23 10.29 12.18
CA VAL A 85 -11.62 9.82 12.02
C VAL A 85 -11.81 9.40 10.57
N MET A 86 -11.45 8.15 10.28
CA MET A 86 -11.45 7.62 8.90
C MET A 86 -12.86 7.23 8.41
N VAL A 87 -13.78 6.93 9.32
CA VAL A 87 -15.13 6.47 9.00
C VAL A 87 -16.15 7.27 9.80
N GLY A 88 -17.19 7.75 9.11
CA GLY A 88 -18.28 8.52 9.72
C GLY A 88 -17.89 9.96 10.06
N GLY A 89 -18.85 10.67 10.66
CA GLY A 89 -18.73 12.09 10.97
C GLY A 89 -19.24 12.98 9.84
N ALA A 90 -19.78 14.15 10.21
CA ALA A 90 -20.13 15.19 9.24
C ALA A 90 -18.84 15.89 8.79
N VAL A 91 -18.67 16.02 7.48
CA VAL A 91 -17.58 16.80 6.88
C VAL A 91 -18.18 18.11 6.39
N PRO A 92 -17.68 19.28 6.80
CA PRO A 92 -18.19 20.57 6.34
C PRO A 92 -17.94 20.76 4.83
N ALA A 93 -18.57 21.75 4.22
CA ALA A 93 -18.17 22.18 2.90
C ALA A 93 -16.82 22.92 2.98
N PHE A 94 -15.99 22.84 1.94
CA PHE A 94 -14.69 23.52 1.90
C PHE A 94 -14.79 25.05 2.06
N ASP A 95 -15.91 25.64 1.65
CA ASP A 95 -16.19 27.06 1.78
C ASP A 95 -16.48 27.48 3.22
N ASP A 96 -16.84 26.54 4.09
CA ASP A 96 -17.08 26.77 5.53
C ASP A 96 -15.81 26.64 6.38
N ASP A 97 -14.68 26.28 5.77
CA ASP A 97 -13.42 26.12 6.49
C ASP A 97 -12.86 27.43 6.97
N ILE A 98 -12.54 27.47 8.24
CA ILE A 98 -11.93 28.65 8.87
C ILE A 98 -10.43 28.57 8.77
N TRP A 99 -9.81 29.59 8.18
CA TRP A 99 -8.37 29.73 8.12
C TRP A 99 -7.83 30.52 9.30
N GLU A 100 -6.67 30.12 9.76
CA GLU A 100 -5.88 30.79 10.80
C GLU A 100 -4.54 31.21 10.19
N LEU A 101 -3.96 32.32 10.69
CA LEU A 101 -2.71 32.91 10.20
C LEU A 101 -1.74 33.16 11.36
N TYR A 102 -0.50 32.74 11.19
CA TYR A 102 0.53 32.85 12.23
C TYR A 102 1.85 33.41 11.68
N ASP A 103 2.54 34.22 12.50
CA ASP A 103 3.94 34.62 12.27
C ASP A 103 4.87 33.79 13.16
N GLY A 104 5.38 32.67 12.64
CA GLY A 104 6.24 31.75 13.39
C GLY A 104 7.57 32.35 13.87
N ARG A 105 7.98 33.50 13.34
CA ARG A 105 9.19 34.21 13.78
C ARG A 105 9.00 34.85 15.16
N SER A 106 7.78 35.27 15.49
CA SER A 106 7.42 35.90 16.75
C SER A 106 6.53 35.03 17.63
N ASP A 107 5.78 34.10 17.02
CA ASP A 107 4.86 33.18 17.70
C ASP A 107 5.05 31.76 17.18
N TYR A 108 6.12 31.10 17.64
CA TYR A 108 6.42 29.72 17.26
C TYR A 108 5.33 28.71 17.65
N SER A 109 4.59 29.01 18.74
CA SER A 109 3.54 28.11 19.24
C SER A 109 2.20 28.28 18.52
N GLN A 110 2.09 29.21 17.58
CA GLN A 110 0.85 29.49 16.85
C GLN A 110 -0.33 29.79 17.82
N ALA A 111 -0.08 30.60 18.85
CA ALA A 111 -1.06 30.90 19.89
C ALA A 111 -1.95 32.13 19.56
N HIS A 112 -1.51 32.96 18.62
CA HIS A 112 -2.17 34.22 18.29
C HIS A 112 -2.52 34.26 16.80
N ASP A 113 -3.79 34.04 16.50
CA ASP A 113 -4.30 34.15 15.13
C ASP A 113 -4.31 35.62 14.66
N LEU A 114 -3.65 35.87 13.53
CA LEU A 114 -3.47 37.21 12.95
C LEU A 114 -4.40 37.46 11.74
N VAL A 115 -5.39 36.60 11.47
CA VAL A 115 -6.30 36.77 10.32
C VAL A 115 -6.98 38.14 10.32
N ALA A 116 -7.47 38.57 11.46
CA ALA A 116 -8.14 39.89 11.59
C ALA A 116 -7.19 41.09 11.36
N ASP A 117 -5.91 40.95 11.74
CA ASP A 117 -4.91 42.00 11.65
C ASP A 117 -4.18 42.03 10.30
N ARG A 118 -4.15 40.87 9.58
CA ARG A 118 -3.35 40.69 8.36
C ARG A 118 -4.12 39.96 7.24
N PRO A 119 -5.33 40.37 6.87
CA PRO A 119 -6.16 39.64 5.90
C PRO A 119 -5.50 39.54 4.51
N GLU A 120 -4.70 40.53 4.10
CA GLU A 120 -3.99 40.50 2.82
C GLU A 120 -2.88 39.46 2.80
N MET A 121 -2.22 39.19 3.93
CA MET A 121 -1.23 38.12 4.04
C MET A 121 -1.90 36.77 3.94
N LEU A 122 -3.03 36.56 4.63
CA LEU A 122 -3.81 35.32 4.47
C LEU A 122 -4.19 35.10 3.02
N ALA A 123 -4.75 36.10 2.34
CA ALA A 123 -5.13 35.98 0.93
C ALA A 123 -3.93 35.66 0.01
N THR A 124 -2.75 36.15 0.36
CA THR A 124 -1.52 35.84 -0.38
C THR A 124 -1.12 34.37 -0.17
N LEU A 125 -1.13 33.90 1.06
CA LEU A 125 -0.79 32.51 1.40
C LEU A 125 -1.80 31.52 0.82
N GLN A 126 -3.09 31.82 0.83
CA GLN A 126 -4.11 30.99 0.18
C GLN A 126 -3.86 30.86 -1.33
N ARG A 127 -3.46 31.95 -2.01
CA ARG A 127 -3.09 31.89 -3.44
C ARG A 127 -1.83 31.06 -3.68
N LEU A 128 -0.83 31.17 -2.82
CA LEU A 128 0.38 30.33 -2.90
C LEU A 128 0.02 28.86 -2.69
N TRP A 129 -0.83 28.54 -1.73
CA TRP A 129 -1.31 27.18 -1.53
C TRP A 129 -1.98 26.63 -2.79
N LEU A 130 -2.84 27.40 -3.43
CA LEU A 130 -3.54 27.00 -4.65
C LEU A 130 -2.57 26.76 -5.82
N ILE A 131 -1.52 27.57 -5.92
CA ILE A 131 -0.47 27.40 -6.94
C ILE A 131 0.25 26.07 -6.72
N GLU A 132 0.71 25.78 -5.51
CA GLU A 132 1.39 24.53 -5.19
C GLU A 132 0.47 23.33 -5.33
N ALA A 133 -0.77 23.42 -4.86
CA ALA A 133 -1.77 22.37 -5.00
C ALA A 133 -2.05 22.02 -6.48
N THR A 134 -2.01 23.02 -7.37
CA THR A 134 -2.13 22.81 -8.82
C THR A 134 -0.88 22.16 -9.40
N LYS A 135 0.30 22.65 -9.02
CA LYS A 135 1.60 22.12 -9.47
C LYS A 135 1.76 20.64 -9.15
N TYR A 136 1.31 20.23 -7.97
CA TYR A 136 1.47 18.86 -7.48
C TYR A 136 0.22 17.97 -7.64
N ASN A 137 -0.73 18.38 -8.48
CA ASN A 137 -1.96 17.61 -8.79
C ASN A 137 -2.79 17.25 -7.53
N VAL A 138 -2.84 18.13 -6.54
CA VAL A 138 -3.65 17.96 -5.33
C VAL A 138 -5.13 18.22 -5.63
N LEU A 139 -5.42 19.03 -6.66
CA LEU A 139 -6.78 19.36 -7.04
C LEU A 139 -7.38 18.37 -8.06
N PRO A 140 -8.68 18.06 -7.96
CA PRO A 140 -9.62 18.46 -6.90
C PRO A 140 -9.29 17.80 -5.58
N ILE A 141 -9.49 18.53 -4.47
CA ILE A 141 -9.28 17.99 -3.13
C ILE A 141 -10.28 16.85 -2.88
N ASP A 142 -9.79 15.76 -2.31
CA ASP A 142 -10.60 14.60 -1.91
C ASP A 142 -10.62 14.50 -0.39
N ASP A 143 -11.73 14.87 0.22
CA ASP A 143 -11.95 14.85 1.68
C ASP A 143 -12.51 13.52 2.20
N ARG A 144 -12.74 12.53 1.32
CA ARG A 144 -13.19 11.20 1.73
C ARG A 144 -12.17 10.54 2.67
N GLY A 145 -12.65 9.74 3.58
CA GLY A 145 -11.81 9.02 4.55
C GLY A 145 -11.31 7.69 3.99
N ALA A 146 -11.76 6.60 4.61
CA ALA A 146 -11.33 5.25 4.26
C ALA A 146 -11.67 4.83 2.82
N GLU A 147 -12.69 5.42 2.23
CA GLU A 147 -13.11 5.18 0.83
C GLU A 147 -11.99 5.47 -0.18
N ARG A 148 -11.08 6.38 0.14
CA ARG A 148 -9.90 6.69 -0.70
C ARG A 148 -8.95 5.50 -0.88
N LEU A 149 -8.96 4.57 0.06
CA LEU A 149 -8.07 3.42 0.06
C LEU A 149 -8.55 2.30 -0.90
N GLU A 150 -9.81 2.30 -1.28
CA GLU A 150 -10.38 1.33 -2.22
C GLU A 150 -10.71 2.01 -3.56
N PRO A 151 -9.98 1.75 -4.66
CA PRO A 151 -10.17 2.43 -5.93
C PRO A 151 -11.60 2.35 -6.49
N SER A 152 -12.29 1.22 -6.32
CA SER A 152 -13.66 1.04 -6.79
C SER A 152 -14.67 1.92 -6.05
N MET A 153 -14.48 2.12 -4.74
CA MET A 153 -15.29 3.02 -3.92
C MET A 153 -14.95 4.49 -4.19
N ALA A 154 -13.69 4.77 -4.42
CA ALA A 154 -13.22 6.12 -4.73
C ALA A 154 -13.58 6.58 -6.16
N GLY A 155 -13.98 5.66 -7.03
CA GLY A 155 -14.23 5.95 -8.45
C GLY A 155 -12.95 6.24 -9.24
N ARG A 156 -11.79 5.79 -8.75
CA ARG A 156 -10.53 5.92 -9.47
C ARG A 156 -10.40 4.82 -10.52
N PRO A 157 -9.73 5.08 -11.66
CA PRO A 157 -9.42 4.03 -12.62
C PRO A 157 -8.58 2.94 -11.95
N THR A 158 -8.94 1.68 -12.16
CA THR A 158 -8.13 0.53 -11.77
C THR A 158 -7.09 0.25 -12.85
N LEU A 159 -5.87 -0.09 -12.47
CA LEU A 159 -4.84 -0.50 -13.41
C LEU A 159 -5.13 -1.88 -14.00
N ILE A 160 -5.83 -2.71 -13.24
CA ILE A 160 -6.16 -4.08 -13.63
C ILE A 160 -7.66 -4.17 -13.93
N HIS A 161 -7.96 -4.63 -15.14
CA HIS A 161 -9.30 -4.90 -15.61
C HIS A 161 -9.52 -6.42 -15.72
N GLY A 162 -10.76 -6.84 -15.52
CA GLY A 162 -11.14 -8.26 -15.56
C GLY A 162 -11.07 -8.95 -14.20
N THR A 163 -11.37 -10.24 -14.23
CA THR A 163 -11.53 -11.08 -13.04
C THR A 163 -10.36 -12.03 -12.81
N SER A 164 -9.43 -12.13 -13.75
CA SER A 164 -8.29 -13.05 -13.66
C SER A 164 -6.96 -12.33 -13.88
N GLN A 165 -5.90 -12.75 -13.22
CA GLN A 165 -4.54 -12.24 -13.43
C GLN A 165 -3.50 -13.34 -13.26
N GLN A 166 -2.59 -13.46 -14.25
CA GLN A 166 -1.46 -14.37 -14.19
C GLN A 166 -0.18 -13.68 -13.76
N PHE A 167 0.63 -14.42 -13.01
CA PHE A 167 1.94 -14.01 -12.52
C PHE A 167 2.98 -15.08 -12.82
N PHE A 168 4.22 -14.66 -12.93
CA PHE A 168 5.34 -15.54 -13.24
C PHE A 168 6.46 -15.37 -12.20
N PRO A 169 7.32 -16.39 -12.05
CA PRO A 169 8.48 -16.31 -11.16
C PRO A 169 9.35 -15.08 -11.45
N GLY A 170 9.77 -14.41 -10.38
CA GLY A 170 10.57 -13.20 -10.49
C GLY A 170 9.77 -11.90 -10.53
N MET A 171 8.45 -11.96 -10.71
CA MET A 171 7.58 -10.83 -10.45
C MET A 171 7.54 -10.58 -8.96
N GLY A 172 7.76 -9.33 -8.56
CA GLY A 172 7.76 -8.95 -7.16
C GLY A 172 7.67 -7.44 -7.00
N ARG A 173 7.43 -7.00 -5.79
CA ARG A 173 7.18 -5.60 -5.44
C ARG A 173 6.06 -4.97 -6.27
N LEU A 174 5.05 -5.77 -6.59
CA LEU A 174 3.87 -5.28 -7.28
C LEU A 174 3.00 -4.52 -6.27
N SER A 175 2.72 -3.27 -6.56
CA SER A 175 1.82 -2.47 -5.72
C SER A 175 0.42 -3.10 -5.69
N GLU A 176 -0.31 -2.90 -4.61
CA GLU A 176 -1.66 -3.46 -4.47
C GLU A 176 -2.59 -3.08 -5.63
N ASN A 177 -2.44 -1.86 -6.18
CA ASN A 177 -3.22 -1.37 -7.32
C ASN A 177 -2.85 -2.04 -8.66
N SER A 178 -1.73 -2.74 -8.75
CA SER A 178 -1.29 -3.50 -9.93
C SER A 178 -1.66 -4.98 -9.87
N VAL A 179 -2.41 -5.37 -8.85
CA VAL A 179 -2.92 -6.73 -8.65
C VAL A 179 -4.44 -6.69 -8.58
N VAL A 180 -5.09 -7.73 -9.13
CA VAL A 180 -6.54 -7.86 -9.07
C VAL A 180 -7.02 -7.85 -7.61
N SER A 181 -8.02 -7.00 -7.30
CA SER A 181 -8.49 -6.83 -5.93
C SER A 181 -9.38 -7.98 -5.48
N ILE A 182 -8.91 -8.76 -4.53
CA ILE A 182 -9.62 -9.91 -3.94
C ILE A 182 -10.51 -9.51 -2.75
N LYS A 183 -10.50 -8.25 -2.34
CA LYS A 183 -11.19 -7.80 -1.12
C LYS A 183 -12.71 -7.87 -1.25
N ASN A 184 -13.37 -8.36 -0.19
CA ASN A 184 -14.82 -8.46 -0.05
C ASN A 184 -15.51 -9.31 -1.12
N LYS A 185 -14.85 -10.33 -1.63
CA LYS A 185 -15.39 -11.25 -2.64
C LYS A 185 -14.72 -12.62 -2.57
N SER A 186 -15.36 -13.61 -3.17
CA SER A 186 -14.76 -14.93 -3.38
C SER A 186 -13.63 -14.85 -4.40
N PHE A 187 -12.61 -15.65 -4.23
CA PHE A 187 -11.48 -15.73 -5.15
C PHE A 187 -10.74 -17.06 -5.01
N SER A 188 -9.94 -17.37 -6.01
CA SER A 188 -9.02 -18.49 -5.95
C SER A 188 -7.60 -18.09 -6.37
N VAL A 189 -6.63 -18.84 -5.90
CA VAL A 189 -5.23 -18.76 -6.29
C VAL A 189 -4.75 -20.12 -6.70
N THR A 190 -4.42 -20.28 -7.97
CA THR A 190 -3.89 -21.53 -8.54
C THR A 190 -2.45 -21.33 -8.94
N ALA A 191 -1.58 -22.25 -8.58
CA ALA A 191 -0.19 -22.26 -9.00
C ALA A 191 0.21 -23.62 -9.55
N GLU A 192 0.89 -23.63 -10.70
CA GLU A 192 1.59 -24.83 -11.18
C GLU A 192 3.02 -24.79 -10.66
N ILE A 193 3.37 -25.77 -9.86
CA ILE A 193 4.67 -25.87 -9.20
C ILE A 193 5.33 -27.21 -9.49
N ASP A 194 6.67 -27.22 -9.54
CA ASP A 194 7.47 -28.45 -9.62
C ASP A 194 8.13 -28.65 -8.25
N VAL A 195 7.71 -29.73 -7.58
CA VAL A 195 8.09 -30.06 -6.21
C VAL A 195 9.24 -31.08 -6.22
N PRO A 196 10.40 -30.75 -5.60
CA PRO A 196 11.50 -31.71 -5.46
C PRO A 196 11.10 -32.94 -4.67
N GLY A 197 11.80 -34.08 -4.87
CA GLY A 197 11.55 -35.29 -4.12
C GLY A 197 11.74 -35.17 -2.60
N ALA A 198 12.44 -34.13 -2.13
CA ALA A 198 12.59 -33.80 -0.73
C ALA A 198 11.44 -32.95 -0.15
N GLY A 199 10.44 -32.60 -0.97
CA GLY A 199 9.37 -31.67 -0.66
C GLY A 199 9.73 -30.22 -1.01
N ALA A 200 8.75 -29.32 -0.91
CA ALA A 200 8.93 -27.90 -1.13
C ALA A 200 8.61 -27.08 0.11
N GLU A 201 9.31 -25.94 0.26
CA GLU A 201 9.15 -24.96 1.33
C GLU A 201 9.11 -23.57 0.69
N GLY A 202 8.46 -22.61 1.37
CA GLY A 202 8.50 -21.20 1.02
C GLY A 202 7.25 -20.70 0.30
N VAL A 203 7.28 -19.40 0.00
CA VAL A 203 6.14 -18.65 -0.52
C VAL A 203 5.92 -18.93 -2.00
N ILE A 204 4.69 -19.24 -2.35
CA ILE A 204 4.24 -19.33 -3.76
C ILE A 204 3.82 -17.92 -4.21
N ILE A 205 2.95 -17.28 -3.45
CA ILE A 205 2.56 -15.87 -3.62
C ILE A 205 2.16 -15.29 -2.27
N ALA A 206 2.54 -14.04 -2.03
CA ALA A 206 2.09 -13.28 -0.87
C ALA A 206 1.72 -11.86 -1.30
N GLN A 207 0.78 -11.26 -0.59
CA GLN A 207 0.38 -9.87 -0.76
C GLN A 207 0.21 -9.21 0.61
N GLY A 208 0.81 -8.03 0.79
CA GLY A 208 0.84 -7.32 2.08
C GLY A 208 1.99 -7.79 2.95
N GLY A 209 1.80 -7.78 4.28
CA GLY A 209 2.85 -8.14 5.23
C GLY A 209 2.34 -8.23 6.66
N ARG A 210 3.18 -7.87 7.62
CA ARG A 210 2.89 -8.02 9.05
C ARG A 210 1.65 -7.26 9.53
N PHE A 211 1.32 -6.15 8.90
CA PHE A 211 0.20 -5.29 9.30
C PHE A 211 -1.08 -5.55 8.52
N GLY A 212 -1.08 -6.57 7.68
CA GLY A 212 -2.24 -7.03 6.93
C GLY A 212 -1.84 -7.63 5.60
N GLY A 213 -2.49 -8.71 5.20
CA GLY A 213 -2.19 -9.40 3.98
C GLY A 213 -2.58 -10.86 3.99
N TRP A 214 -2.16 -11.57 2.97
CA TRP A 214 -2.35 -13.02 2.83
C TRP A 214 -1.15 -13.65 2.13
N ALA A 215 -0.93 -14.93 2.41
CA ALA A 215 0.11 -15.71 1.77
C ALA A 215 -0.38 -17.12 1.46
N PHE A 216 -0.04 -17.60 0.26
CA PHE A 216 -0.15 -19.01 -0.12
C PHE A 216 1.26 -19.56 -0.27
N TYR A 217 1.59 -20.58 0.51
CA TYR A 217 2.96 -21.03 0.69
C TYR A 217 3.03 -22.54 1.01
N ALA A 218 4.21 -23.13 0.90
CA ALA A 218 4.49 -24.48 1.34
C ALA A 218 5.27 -24.46 2.65
N LYS A 219 4.85 -25.28 3.61
CA LYS A 219 5.53 -25.45 4.89
C LYS A 219 5.40 -26.91 5.38
N ASP A 220 6.51 -27.48 5.80
CA ASP A 220 6.57 -28.91 6.19
C ASP A 220 6.05 -29.83 5.06
N GLY A 221 6.36 -29.48 3.81
CA GLY A 221 5.94 -30.16 2.60
C GLY A 221 4.45 -30.04 2.25
N ARG A 222 3.67 -29.22 2.95
CA ARG A 222 2.22 -29.07 2.75
C ARG A 222 1.88 -27.65 2.27
N ALA A 223 0.87 -27.53 1.43
CA ALA A 223 0.31 -26.24 1.10
C ALA A 223 -0.38 -25.62 2.33
N LYS A 224 -0.17 -24.33 2.52
CA LYS A 224 -0.79 -23.53 3.57
C LYS A 224 -1.27 -22.19 3.00
N PHE A 225 -2.36 -21.70 3.56
CA PHE A 225 -2.86 -20.35 3.35
C PHE A 225 -2.93 -19.63 4.68
N ALA A 226 -2.38 -18.42 4.75
CA ALA A 226 -2.49 -17.53 5.90
C ALA A 226 -3.15 -16.22 5.49
N TYR A 227 -4.01 -15.71 6.36
CA TYR A 227 -4.64 -14.40 6.21
C TYR A 227 -4.45 -13.60 7.51
N ASN A 228 -3.83 -12.44 7.38
CA ASN A 228 -3.51 -11.54 8.48
C ASN A 228 -4.40 -10.30 8.41
N VAL A 229 -5.14 -10.02 9.48
CA VAL A 229 -6.00 -8.84 9.62
C VAL A 229 -5.32 -7.83 10.52
N LEU A 230 -4.75 -6.78 9.92
CA LEU A 230 -4.15 -5.61 10.61
C LEU A 230 -3.05 -5.95 11.62
N GLY A 231 -2.40 -7.12 11.52
CA GLY A 231 -1.44 -7.59 12.51
C GLY A 231 -2.05 -7.96 13.88
N ILE A 232 -3.38 -7.99 13.97
CA ILE A 232 -4.13 -8.24 15.21
C ILE A 232 -4.63 -9.68 15.27
N ARG A 233 -5.09 -10.21 14.13
CA ARG A 233 -5.63 -11.56 14.01
C ARG A 233 -5.04 -12.24 12.79
N GLU A 234 -4.62 -13.48 12.98
CA GLU A 234 -4.14 -14.34 11.89
C GLU A 234 -4.99 -15.60 11.83
N PHE A 235 -5.31 -16.02 10.63
CA PHE A 235 -6.01 -17.26 10.31
C PHE A 235 -5.12 -18.07 9.38
N ALA A 236 -4.97 -19.35 9.68
CA ALA A 236 -4.17 -20.25 8.86
C ALA A 236 -4.93 -21.54 8.56
N THR A 237 -4.84 -21.99 7.31
CA THR A 237 -5.35 -23.27 6.84
C THR A 237 -4.19 -24.07 6.26
N ALA A 238 -4.05 -25.32 6.65
CA ALA A 238 -3.04 -26.22 6.13
C ALA A 238 -3.71 -27.42 5.45
N ALA A 239 -3.08 -27.93 4.39
CA ALA A 239 -3.48 -29.20 3.79
C ALA A 239 -3.19 -30.37 4.75
N ASP A 240 -4.03 -31.39 4.69
CA ASP A 240 -3.91 -32.61 5.51
C ASP A 240 -2.75 -33.50 5.06
N THR A 241 -2.39 -33.40 3.77
CA THR A 241 -1.35 -34.23 3.15
C THR A 241 -0.25 -33.38 2.54
N ALA A 242 0.93 -33.96 2.34
CA ALA A 242 2.03 -33.31 1.65
C ALA A 242 1.71 -33.13 0.16
N ILE A 243 2.28 -32.08 -0.43
CA ILE A 243 2.26 -31.87 -1.89
C ILE A 243 3.08 -33.01 -2.53
N PRO A 244 2.56 -33.75 -3.50
CA PRO A 244 3.33 -34.78 -4.18
C PRO A 244 4.56 -34.22 -4.87
N ALA A 245 5.59 -35.05 -5.07
CA ALA A 245 6.76 -34.66 -5.85
C ALA A 245 6.45 -34.66 -7.35
N GLY A 246 6.99 -33.68 -8.08
CA GLY A 246 6.75 -33.50 -9.52
C GLY A 246 5.95 -32.23 -9.81
N ILE A 247 5.41 -32.14 -11.01
CA ILE A 247 4.62 -30.99 -11.46
C ILE A 247 3.17 -31.20 -11.07
N HIS A 248 2.66 -30.28 -10.26
CA HIS A 248 1.30 -30.30 -9.74
C HIS A 248 0.67 -28.92 -9.76
N GLN A 249 -0.65 -28.85 -9.91
CA GLN A 249 -1.42 -27.66 -9.60
C GLN A 249 -1.82 -27.68 -8.11
N VAL A 250 -1.39 -26.65 -7.39
CA VAL A 250 -1.87 -26.39 -6.04
C VAL A 250 -2.81 -25.20 -6.09
N ARG A 251 -3.97 -25.31 -5.42
CA ARG A 251 -5.00 -24.28 -5.46
C ARG A 251 -5.55 -23.98 -4.07
N MET A 252 -5.82 -22.73 -3.82
CA MET A 252 -6.57 -22.24 -2.67
C MET A 252 -7.82 -21.51 -3.17
N GLU A 253 -8.96 -21.87 -2.63
CA GLU A 253 -10.22 -21.18 -2.84
C GLU A 253 -10.71 -20.54 -1.57
N PHE A 254 -11.21 -19.31 -1.69
CA PHE A 254 -11.83 -18.56 -0.61
C PHE A 254 -13.27 -18.22 -0.99
N ALA A 255 -14.22 -18.85 -0.31
CA ALA A 255 -15.65 -18.61 -0.47
C ALA A 255 -16.10 -17.53 0.53
N TYR A 256 -16.28 -16.31 0.04
CA TYR A 256 -16.65 -15.16 0.88
C TYR A 256 -18.09 -15.27 1.35
N ASP A 257 -18.35 -14.99 2.65
CA ASP A 257 -19.71 -15.09 3.23
C ASP A 257 -20.72 -14.09 2.63
N GLY A 258 -20.27 -13.05 1.93
CA GLY A 258 -21.14 -12.01 1.41
C GLY A 258 -21.69 -11.07 2.49
N GLY A 259 -22.70 -10.31 2.13
CA GLY A 259 -23.44 -9.48 3.10
C GLY A 259 -22.70 -8.23 3.59
N GLY A 260 -21.73 -7.71 2.86
CA GLY A 260 -21.04 -6.45 3.16
C GLY A 260 -19.53 -6.57 3.23
N LEU A 261 -18.88 -5.58 3.84
CA LEU A 261 -17.42 -5.50 3.93
C LEU A 261 -16.87 -6.30 5.12
N ALA A 262 -15.61 -6.73 5.03
CA ALA A 262 -14.83 -7.36 6.10
C ALA A 262 -15.43 -8.66 6.67
N LYS A 263 -16.26 -9.36 5.90
CA LYS A 263 -16.80 -10.65 6.34
C LYS A 263 -15.76 -11.74 6.21
N GLY A 264 -16.03 -12.87 6.84
CA GLY A 264 -15.23 -14.08 6.73
C GLY A 264 -15.48 -14.86 5.46
N GLY A 265 -14.95 -16.07 5.42
CA GLY A 265 -15.15 -17.02 4.34
C GLY A 265 -14.47 -18.35 4.63
N ASP A 266 -14.91 -19.37 3.91
CA ASP A 266 -14.33 -20.70 3.99
C ASP A 266 -13.14 -20.83 3.02
N VAL A 267 -12.11 -21.51 3.46
CA VAL A 267 -10.90 -21.80 2.68
C VAL A 267 -10.86 -23.28 2.35
N THR A 268 -10.65 -23.62 1.09
CA THR A 268 -10.38 -25.01 0.67
C THR A 268 -9.07 -25.06 -0.12
N LEU A 269 -8.24 -26.03 0.19
CA LEU A 269 -6.99 -26.31 -0.52
C LEU A 269 -7.13 -27.55 -1.39
N TYR A 270 -6.55 -27.50 -2.59
CA TYR A 270 -6.62 -28.59 -3.55
C TYR A 270 -5.23 -28.93 -4.11
N TYR A 271 -5.04 -30.21 -4.45
CA TYR A 271 -3.94 -30.71 -5.29
C TYR A 271 -4.55 -31.41 -6.50
N ASP A 272 -4.23 -30.93 -7.69
CA ASP A 272 -4.72 -31.44 -8.96
C ASP A 272 -6.26 -31.66 -8.96
N GLY A 273 -7.00 -30.66 -8.50
CA GLY A 273 -8.46 -30.68 -8.39
C GLY A 273 -9.03 -31.50 -7.22
N THR A 274 -8.18 -32.21 -6.47
CA THR A 274 -8.62 -33.00 -5.31
C THR A 274 -8.47 -32.21 -4.01
N ALA A 275 -9.54 -32.10 -3.23
CA ALA A 275 -9.50 -31.41 -1.94
C ALA A 275 -8.45 -32.03 -1.00
N ALA A 276 -7.60 -31.17 -0.44
CA ALA A 276 -6.47 -31.55 0.38
C ALA A 276 -6.51 -30.95 1.79
N GLY A 277 -7.42 -30.02 2.07
CA GLY A 277 -7.61 -29.41 3.39
C GLY A 277 -8.65 -28.31 3.33
N ALA A 278 -9.21 -27.99 4.50
CA ALA A 278 -10.20 -26.92 4.64
C ALA A 278 -10.00 -26.14 5.94
N GLY A 279 -10.43 -24.90 5.96
CA GLY A 279 -10.36 -24.02 7.12
C GLY A 279 -11.25 -22.81 6.96
N ARG A 280 -11.09 -21.84 7.87
CA ARG A 280 -11.92 -20.64 7.88
C ARG A 280 -11.12 -19.40 8.24
N VAL A 281 -11.45 -18.31 7.56
CA VAL A 281 -11.07 -16.95 7.91
C VAL A 281 -12.30 -16.24 8.47
N GLU A 282 -12.28 -15.83 9.72
CA GLU A 282 -13.46 -15.27 10.40
C GLU A 282 -13.74 -13.80 10.01
N ALA A 283 -12.72 -13.09 9.57
CA ALA A 283 -12.82 -11.70 9.16
C ALA A 283 -11.75 -11.36 8.15
N THR A 284 -12.04 -10.46 7.23
CA THR A 284 -11.10 -10.00 6.21
C THR A 284 -10.83 -8.51 6.30
N GLN A 285 -9.78 -8.05 5.65
CA GLN A 285 -9.43 -6.64 5.54
C GLN A 285 -10.14 -6.03 4.34
N PRO A 286 -10.99 -5.00 4.53
CA PRO A 286 -11.93 -4.61 3.48
C PRO A 286 -11.38 -3.65 2.43
N MET A 287 -10.28 -2.92 2.70
CA MET A 287 -9.89 -1.79 1.86
C MET A 287 -8.48 -1.86 1.31
N VAL A 288 -7.46 -1.97 2.16
CA VAL A 288 -6.06 -2.03 1.77
C VAL A 288 -5.34 -2.99 2.70
N PHE A 289 -4.44 -3.80 2.17
CA PHE A 289 -3.61 -4.69 2.99
C PHE A 289 -2.46 -3.91 3.61
N SER A 290 -1.73 -3.16 2.78
CA SER A 290 -0.63 -2.34 3.23
C SER A 290 -0.42 -1.16 2.27
N ALA A 291 0.11 -0.05 2.79
CA ALA A 291 0.47 1.12 1.98
C ALA A 291 1.82 0.95 1.27
N ASP A 292 2.70 0.12 1.80
CA ASP A 292 4.11 -0.01 1.41
C ASP A 292 4.56 -1.46 1.17
N GLU A 293 3.85 -2.45 1.72
CA GLU A 293 4.09 -3.86 1.41
C GLU A 293 3.43 -4.24 0.08
N THR A 294 4.02 -5.17 -0.62
CA THR A 294 3.72 -5.46 -2.03
C THR A 294 3.22 -6.88 -2.24
N THR A 295 2.96 -7.23 -3.51
CA THR A 295 2.73 -8.62 -3.91
C THR A 295 3.99 -9.19 -4.52
N ASP A 296 4.37 -10.37 -4.06
CA ASP A 296 5.58 -11.07 -4.46
C ASP A 296 5.30 -12.53 -4.85
N ILE A 297 6.01 -13.02 -5.86
CA ILE A 297 5.89 -14.39 -6.39
C ILE A 297 7.17 -15.19 -6.11
N GLY A 298 7.02 -16.26 -5.34
CA GLY A 298 8.13 -17.17 -5.00
C GLY A 298 9.01 -16.71 -3.85
N TYR A 299 8.66 -15.63 -3.20
CA TYR A 299 9.31 -15.09 -1.99
C TYR A 299 8.44 -14.00 -1.37
N GLU A 300 8.87 -13.41 -0.28
CA GLU A 300 8.27 -12.22 0.33
C GLU A 300 9.37 -11.22 0.64
N SER A 301 9.27 -10.01 0.07
CA SER A 301 10.37 -9.03 0.05
C SER A 301 10.40 -8.08 1.24
N GLY A 302 9.26 -7.91 1.92
CA GLY A 302 9.07 -7.01 3.06
C GLY A 302 8.99 -7.73 4.39
N THR A 303 8.06 -7.30 5.24
CA THR A 303 7.71 -8.04 6.45
C THR A 303 6.79 -9.21 6.11
N THR A 304 6.88 -10.31 6.85
CA THR A 304 6.11 -11.51 6.52
C THR A 304 4.67 -11.41 7.00
N VAL A 305 3.73 -11.91 6.17
CA VAL A 305 2.30 -12.01 6.51
C VAL A 305 2.08 -12.89 7.73
N THR A 306 2.86 -13.96 7.86
CA THR A 306 2.76 -14.96 8.94
C THR A 306 4.12 -15.21 9.58
N PRO A 307 4.17 -15.58 10.87
CA PRO A 307 5.41 -15.97 11.56
C PRO A 307 5.93 -17.38 11.17
N ASP A 308 5.23 -18.14 10.33
CA ASP A 308 5.62 -19.49 9.92
C ASP A 308 6.98 -19.53 9.18
N TYR A 309 7.40 -18.41 8.63
CA TYR A 309 8.71 -18.23 7.98
C TYR A 309 9.23 -16.79 8.20
N ALA A 310 10.51 -16.59 7.98
CA ALA A 310 11.11 -15.27 7.95
C ALA A 310 11.32 -14.82 6.49
N ALA A 311 11.40 -13.51 6.22
CA ALA A 311 11.64 -12.97 4.88
C ALA A 311 12.90 -13.57 4.24
N SER A 312 13.97 -13.78 5.02
CA SER A 312 15.22 -14.40 4.57
C SER A 312 15.08 -15.89 4.18
N THR A 313 14.06 -16.58 4.65
CA THR A 313 13.78 -18.00 4.37
C THR A 313 12.49 -18.21 3.58
N SER A 314 11.87 -17.13 3.09
CA SER A 314 10.59 -17.15 2.40
C SER A 314 10.66 -17.72 0.98
N ARG A 315 11.87 -17.76 0.38
CA ARG A 315 12.03 -18.19 -1.01
C ARG A 315 11.56 -19.63 -1.22
N PHE A 316 10.72 -19.83 -2.24
CA PHE A 316 10.23 -21.14 -2.63
C PHE A 316 11.38 -22.03 -3.11
N THR A 317 11.48 -23.23 -2.54
CA THR A 317 12.61 -24.17 -2.81
C THR A 317 12.37 -25.07 -4.02
N GLY A 318 11.14 -25.17 -4.51
CA GLY A 318 10.79 -25.81 -5.78
C GLY A 318 10.87 -24.80 -6.93
N ARG A 319 10.17 -25.12 -8.03
CA ARG A 319 9.99 -24.22 -9.18
C ARG A 319 8.53 -23.85 -9.31
N ILE A 320 8.24 -22.56 -9.50
CA ILE A 320 6.92 -22.07 -9.87
C ILE A 320 6.92 -21.87 -11.38
N ASN A 321 5.96 -22.45 -12.08
CA ASN A 321 5.79 -22.25 -13.51
C ASN A 321 4.94 -21.01 -13.78
N TRP A 322 3.84 -20.86 -13.05
CA TRP A 322 2.93 -19.72 -13.08
C TRP A 322 2.06 -19.70 -11.82
N VAL A 323 1.45 -18.54 -11.54
CA VAL A 323 0.40 -18.35 -10.53
C VAL A 323 -0.74 -17.59 -11.19
N GLN A 324 -1.98 -17.92 -10.89
CA GLN A 324 -3.16 -17.20 -11.35
C GLN A 324 -4.10 -16.91 -10.19
N ILE A 325 -4.62 -15.68 -10.15
CA ILE A 325 -5.70 -15.28 -9.26
C ILE A 325 -6.95 -15.11 -10.10
N ASP A 326 -8.06 -15.71 -9.68
CA ASP A 326 -9.37 -15.57 -10.26
C ASP A 326 -10.38 -15.09 -9.23
N LEU A 327 -11.25 -14.15 -9.64
CA LEU A 327 -12.30 -13.59 -8.80
C LEU A 327 -13.64 -14.26 -9.10
N GLY A 328 -14.44 -14.44 -8.06
CA GLY A 328 -15.76 -15.05 -8.11
C GLY A 328 -15.77 -16.44 -7.50
N ASP A 329 -16.94 -17.04 -7.51
CA ASP A 329 -17.12 -18.42 -7.08
C ASP A 329 -16.63 -19.35 -8.21
N ASP A 330 -16.00 -20.44 -7.82
CA ASP A 330 -15.60 -21.49 -8.74
C ASP A 330 -16.69 -22.57 -8.79
N ASP A 331 -17.14 -22.90 -9.98
CA ASP A 331 -18.11 -23.95 -10.26
C ASP A 331 -17.51 -25.11 -11.06
N ASN A 332 -16.17 -25.16 -11.15
CA ASN A 332 -15.41 -26.04 -12.03
C ASN A 332 -14.77 -27.23 -11.30
N ASP A 333 -13.84 -27.83 -11.98
CA ASP A 333 -13.06 -28.98 -11.53
C ASP A 333 -11.87 -28.64 -10.61
N HIS A 334 -11.79 -27.37 -10.17
CA HIS A 334 -10.73 -26.82 -9.31
C HIS A 334 -9.32 -26.89 -9.93
N LEU A 335 -9.26 -26.88 -11.26
CA LEU A 335 -8.05 -26.86 -12.08
C LEU A 335 -8.12 -25.74 -13.12
N ILE A 336 -6.96 -25.31 -13.61
CA ILE A 336 -6.87 -24.43 -14.76
C ILE A 336 -6.29 -25.22 -15.92
N ASP A 337 -7.10 -25.40 -16.97
CA ASP A 337 -6.64 -26.08 -18.17
C ASP A 337 -5.74 -25.18 -19.04
N PRO A 338 -4.93 -25.74 -19.95
CA PRO A 338 -4.02 -24.97 -20.80
C PRO A 338 -4.73 -23.97 -21.71
N ASP A 339 -5.96 -24.22 -22.15
CA ASP A 339 -6.72 -23.35 -23.04
C ASP A 339 -7.27 -22.15 -22.27
N GLU A 340 -7.74 -22.36 -21.04
CA GLU A 340 -8.14 -21.28 -20.14
C GLU A 340 -6.97 -20.36 -19.84
N ARG A 341 -5.82 -20.91 -19.46
CA ARG A 341 -4.60 -20.15 -19.23
C ARG A 341 -4.18 -19.33 -20.45
N LEU A 342 -4.22 -19.95 -21.65
CA LEU A 342 -3.91 -19.24 -22.89
C LEU A 342 -4.89 -18.08 -23.12
N ARG A 343 -6.18 -18.29 -22.89
CA ARG A 343 -7.22 -17.25 -23.03
C ARG A 343 -6.97 -16.06 -22.11
N VAL A 344 -6.65 -16.32 -20.84
CA VAL A 344 -6.31 -15.24 -19.88
C VAL A 344 -5.05 -14.49 -20.29
N ALA A 345 -4.02 -15.20 -20.75
CA ALA A 345 -2.79 -14.60 -21.23
C ALA A 345 -3.01 -13.72 -22.48
N MET A 346 -3.84 -14.17 -23.42
CA MET A 346 -4.16 -13.43 -24.65
C MET A 346 -5.08 -12.23 -24.43
N ALA A 347 -5.96 -12.27 -23.43
CA ALA A 347 -6.86 -11.16 -23.12
C ALA A 347 -6.13 -9.92 -22.56
N ARG A 348 -4.83 -10.03 -22.25
CA ARG A 348 -4.01 -8.98 -21.60
C ARG A 348 -2.86 -8.45 -22.44
N GLN A 349 -2.78 -8.87 -23.68
CA GLN A 349 -1.92 -8.25 -24.69
C GLN A 349 -2.65 -7.08 -25.37
#